data_e6d4350af22e89d42c761142604cd625
#
_entry.id   e6d4350af22e89d42c761142604cd625
#
_cell.length_a   1.000
_cell.length_b   1.000
_cell.length_c   1.000
_cell.angle_alpha   90.00
_cell.angle_beta   90.00
_cell.angle_gamma   90.00
#
_symmetry.space_group_name_H-M   'P 1'
#
loop_
_entity.id
_entity.type
_entity.pdbx_description
1 polymer ?
#
loop_
_entity_poly.entity_id
_entity_poly.type
_entity_poly.pdbx_seq_one_letter_code
_entity_poly.pdbx_strand_id
1 'polypeptide(L)'
;MDLRELQKAYLYNLRQVTEEKLEIGSLIRTIISVDEGLVFKDGRKQKPKKLVILGVDSERQICYGSVLVNTKMSPKSAYSESFLATQYLLLQTNYPDFLKYDSYVDCGMLFSIPLKKLLEGEYFGKLTEADLQGIFDVLKTTETLTVKEKKRFGII
;
A
#
# COMPACT_ATOMS: atom_id res chain seq x y z
N MET A 1 22.10 -20.58 -20.96
CA MET A 1 20.86 -19.87 -20.54
C MET A 1 20.27 -19.16 -21.76
N ASP A 2 19.02 -19.43 -22.12
CA ASP A 2 18.39 -18.78 -23.25
C ASP A 2 17.78 -17.42 -22.85
N LEU A 3 17.27 -16.68 -23.85
CA LEU A 3 16.69 -15.36 -23.65
C LEU A 3 15.48 -15.37 -22.70
N ARG A 4 14.67 -16.44 -22.74
CA ARG A 4 13.51 -16.58 -21.83
C ARG A 4 13.95 -16.66 -20.38
N GLU A 5 14.97 -17.46 -20.11
CA GLU A 5 15.50 -17.64 -18.77
C GLU A 5 16.12 -16.35 -18.26
N LEU A 6 16.83 -15.62 -19.12
CA LEU A 6 17.39 -14.31 -18.78
C LEU A 6 16.28 -13.28 -18.47
N GLN A 7 15.21 -13.25 -19.26
CA GLN A 7 14.08 -12.39 -19.03
C GLN A 7 13.37 -12.71 -17.71
N LYS A 8 13.15 -14.00 -17.43
CA LYS A 8 12.55 -14.45 -16.16
C LYS A 8 13.39 -14.03 -14.96
N ALA A 9 14.70 -14.22 -15.05
CA ALA A 9 15.62 -13.83 -13.98
C ALA A 9 15.61 -12.32 -13.77
N TYR A 10 15.59 -11.54 -14.84
CA TYR A 10 15.52 -10.09 -14.78
C TYR A 10 14.23 -9.62 -14.12
N LEU A 11 13.06 -10.16 -14.53
CA LEU A 11 11.78 -9.83 -13.95
C LEU A 11 11.70 -10.23 -12.47
N TYR A 12 12.22 -11.40 -12.11
CA TYR A 12 12.30 -11.83 -10.73
C TYR A 12 13.07 -10.83 -9.87
N ASN A 13 14.24 -10.40 -10.34
CA ASN A 13 15.06 -9.44 -9.61
C ASN A 13 14.37 -8.07 -9.49
N LEU A 14 13.65 -7.63 -10.53
CA LEU A 14 12.88 -6.39 -10.48
C LEU A 14 11.76 -6.45 -9.45
N ARG A 15 11.09 -7.60 -9.32
CA ARG A 15 9.93 -7.79 -8.42
C ARG A 15 10.35 -8.14 -6.99
N GLN A 16 11.58 -8.55 -6.79
CA GLN A 16 12.04 -8.91 -5.45
C GLN A 16 12.10 -7.68 -4.56
N VAL A 17 11.50 -7.79 -3.38
CA VAL A 17 11.59 -6.75 -2.36
C VAL A 17 12.91 -6.85 -1.64
N THR A 18 13.66 -5.75 -1.59
CA THR A 18 14.88 -5.63 -0.78
C THR A 18 14.69 -4.47 0.20
N GLU A 19 15.51 -4.43 1.25
CA GLU A 19 15.43 -3.34 2.23
C GLU A 19 15.62 -1.97 1.58
N GLU A 20 16.48 -1.87 0.58
CA GLU A 20 16.74 -0.63 -0.16
C GLU A 20 15.52 -0.12 -0.92
N LYS A 21 14.64 -1.03 -1.36
CA LYS A 21 13.39 -0.69 -2.07
C LYS A 21 12.26 -0.30 -1.12
N LEU A 22 12.39 -0.57 0.17
CA LEU A 22 11.37 -0.26 1.16
C LEU A 22 11.54 1.18 1.65
N GLU A 23 10.93 2.09 0.93
CA GLU A 23 10.93 3.51 1.23
C GLU A 23 9.53 4.10 1.05
N ILE A 24 9.35 5.32 1.52
CA ILE A 24 8.06 6.02 1.39
C ILE A 24 7.67 6.11 -0.08
N GLY A 25 6.46 5.66 -0.39
CA GLY A 25 5.93 5.62 -1.74
C GLY A 25 6.08 4.28 -2.46
N SER A 26 6.78 3.32 -1.87
CA SER A 26 6.96 2.00 -2.49
C SER A 26 5.64 1.26 -2.62
N LEU A 27 5.45 0.61 -3.77
CA LEU A 27 4.26 -0.18 -4.10
C LEU A 27 4.60 -1.65 -3.95
N ILE A 28 3.96 -2.31 -2.99
CA ILE A 28 4.25 -3.70 -2.61
C ILE A 28 2.95 -4.51 -2.65
N ARG A 29 3.05 -5.77 -3.11
CA ARG A 29 2.01 -6.77 -2.96
C ARG A 29 2.53 -7.88 -2.06
N THR A 30 1.84 -8.12 -0.95
CA THR A 30 2.21 -9.17 -0.02
C THR A 30 0.98 -9.75 0.66
N ILE A 31 1.16 -10.86 1.36
CA ILE A 31 0.08 -11.50 2.11
C ILE A 31 -0.04 -10.81 3.46
N ILE A 32 -1.22 -10.25 3.73
CA ILE A 32 -1.55 -9.60 4.99
C ILE A 32 -2.53 -10.50 5.76
N SER A 33 -2.33 -10.61 7.06
CA SER A 33 -3.17 -11.40 7.93
C SER A 33 -4.01 -10.53 8.87
N VAL A 34 -4.96 -11.16 9.55
CA VAL A 34 -5.75 -10.49 10.59
C VAL A 34 -4.89 -9.99 11.75
N ASP A 35 -3.70 -10.58 11.93
CA ASP A 35 -2.76 -10.16 12.98
C ASP A 35 -2.19 -8.75 12.73
N GLU A 36 -2.18 -8.29 11.47
CA GLU A 36 -1.80 -6.91 11.14
C GLU A 36 -2.96 -5.92 11.26
N GLY A 37 -4.14 -6.39 11.73
CA GLY A 37 -5.27 -5.53 11.99
C GLY A 37 -6.31 -5.44 10.87
N LEU A 38 -6.15 -6.22 9.80
CA LEU A 38 -7.12 -6.27 8.71
C LEU A 38 -8.25 -7.25 9.00
N VAL A 39 -9.46 -6.88 8.58
CA VAL A 39 -10.64 -7.75 8.64
C VAL A 39 -11.05 -8.07 7.20
N PHE A 40 -11.19 -9.35 6.90
CA PHE A 40 -11.59 -9.82 5.58
C PHE A 40 -13.07 -10.24 5.59
N LYS A 41 -13.84 -9.71 4.66
CA LYS A 41 -15.29 -9.98 4.55
C LYS A 41 -15.61 -11.44 4.25
N ASP A 42 -14.68 -12.16 3.61
CA ASP A 42 -14.84 -13.57 3.24
C ASP A 42 -14.43 -14.54 4.36
N GLY A 43 -14.09 -14.03 5.54
CA GLY A 43 -13.69 -14.84 6.69
C GLY A 43 -12.28 -15.41 6.64
N ARG A 44 -11.50 -15.08 5.63
CA ARG A 44 -10.09 -15.53 5.53
C ARG A 44 -9.25 -14.90 6.64
N LYS A 45 -8.22 -15.63 7.08
CA LYS A 45 -7.27 -15.13 8.08
C LYS A 45 -6.11 -14.39 7.45
N GLN A 46 -5.84 -14.61 6.16
CA GLN A 46 -4.79 -13.94 5.40
C GLN A 46 -5.20 -13.83 3.94
N LYS A 47 -4.69 -12.80 3.26
CA LYS A 47 -5.03 -12.50 1.87
C LYS A 47 -3.93 -11.67 1.22
N PRO A 48 -3.63 -11.88 -0.08
CA PRO A 48 -2.75 -10.97 -0.81
C PRO A 48 -3.38 -9.58 -0.89
N LYS A 49 -2.60 -8.55 -0.59
CA LYS A 49 -3.03 -7.15 -0.65
C LYS A 49 -1.97 -6.29 -1.31
N LYS A 50 -2.41 -5.28 -2.01
CA LYS A 50 -1.56 -4.24 -2.56
C LYS A 50 -1.47 -3.11 -1.55
N LEU A 51 -0.25 -2.63 -1.33
CA LEU A 51 0.06 -1.67 -0.28
C LEU A 51 0.90 -0.53 -0.83
N VAL A 52 0.71 0.64 -0.24
CA VAL A 52 1.62 1.77 -0.40
C VAL A 52 2.34 1.96 0.93
N ILE A 53 3.67 2.00 0.90
CA ILE A 53 4.48 2.25 2.09
C ILE A 53 4.51 3.76 2.33
N LEU A 54 4.10 4.17 3.52
CA LEU A 54 4.00 5.58 3.90
C LEU A 54 4.89 5.95 5.09
N GLY A 55 5.59 4.99 5.67
CA GLY A 55 6.56 5.22 6.72
C GLY A 55 7.43 4.01 6.94
N VAL A 56 8.65 4.24 7.39
CA VAL A 56 9.62 3.18 7.67
C VAL A 56 10.22 3.42 9.06
N ASP A 57 10.19 2.41 9.92
CA ASP A 57 10.82 2.44 11.23
C ASP A 57 11.87 1.33 11.25
N SER A 58 13.12 1.72 10.98
CA SER A 58 14.23 0.76 10.89
C SER A 58 14.63 0.17 12.25
N GLU A 59 14.42 0.89 13.33
CA GLU A 59 14.73 0.38 14.68
C GLU A 59 13.80 -0.77 15.05
N ARG A 60 12.50 -0.63 14.76
CA ARG A 60 11.50 -1.65 15.06
C ARG A 60 11.35 -2.70 13.97
N GLN A 61 12.02 -2.53 12.83
CA GLN A 61 11.90 -3.41 11.67
C GLN A 61 10.46 -3.54 11.18
N ILE A 62 9.76 -2.41 11.09
CA ILE A 62 8.40 -2.34 10.58
C ILE A 62 8.24 -1.19 9.59
N CYS A 63 7.26 -1.33 8.71
CA CYS A 63 6.79 -0.25 7.84
C CYS A 63 5.34 0.07 8.16
N TYR A 64 4.96 1.31 7.90
CA TYR A 64 3.57 1.74 7.98
C TYR A 64 3.04 1.89 6.56
N GLY A 65 1.86 1.38 6.30
CA GLY A 65 1.30 1.43 4.98
C GLY A 65 -0.22 1.43 4.94
N SER A 66 -0.76 1.78 3.81
CA SER A 66 -2.19 1.74 3.52
C SER A 66 -2.46 0.70 2.46
N VAL A 67 -3.56 -0.04 2.63
CA VAL A 67 -4.03 -0.98 1.62
C VAL A 67 -4.82 -0.27 0.53
N LEU A 68 -4.85 -0.88 -0.66
CA LEU A 68 -5.65 -0.38 -1.77
C LEU A 68 -7.01 -1.06 -1.80
N VAL A 69 -8.03 -0.26 -2.09
CA VAL A 69 -9.41 -0.72 -2.29
C VAL A 69 -9.75 -0.57 -3.77
N ASN A 70 -10.18 -1.66 -4.40
CA ASN A 70 -10.53 -1.68 -5.81
C ASN A 70 -11.90 -1.03 -6.03
N THR A 71 -11.96 0.01 -6.87
CA THR A 71 -13.21 0.73 -7.17
C THR A 71 -14.28 -0.14 -7.83
N LYS A 72 -13.87 -1.21 -8.52
CA LYS A 72 -14.80 -2.09 -9.24
C LYS A 72 -15.60 -3.02 -8.32
N MET A 73 -15.09 -3.29 -7.12
CA MET A 73 -15.69 -4.20 -6.17
C MET A 73 -16.85 -3.58 -5.38
N SER A 74 -16.92 -2.25 -5.34
CA SER A 74 -17.95 -1.54 -4.57
C SER A 74 -18.29 -0.21 -5.26
N PRO A 75 -19.56 0.01 -5.64
CA PRO A 75 -19.99 1.28 -6.23
C PRO A 75 -19.73 2.46 -5.27
N LYS A 76 -19.36 3.61 -5.82
CA LYS A 76 -19.16 4.84 -5.05
C LYS A 76 -20.37 5.18 -4.16
N SER A 77 -21.58 4.92 -4.66
CA SER A 77 -22.83 5.17 -3.92
C SER A 77 -22.97 4.32 -2.64
N ALA A 78 -22.17 3.25 -2.50
CA ALA A 78 -22.17 2.41 -1.29
C ALA A 78 -21.36 3.01 -0.14
N TYR A 79 -20.62 4.09 -0.38
CA TYR A 79 -19.74 4.69 0.62
C TYR A 79 -20.30 6.01 1.13
N SER A 80 -20.08 6.28 2.43
CA SER A 80 -20.41 7.57 3.02
C SER A 80 -19.43 8.66 2.57
N GLU A 81 -19.85 9.92 2.68
CA GLU A 81 -18.96 11.06 2.38
C GLU A 81 -17.73 11.07 3.28
N SER A 82 -17.88 10.72 4.55
CA SER A 82 -16.77 10.68 5.50
C SER A 82 -15.75 9.60 5.11
N PHE A 83 -16.22 8.45 4.62
CA PHE A 83 -15.33 7.42 4.11
C PHE A 83 -14.59 7.90 2.85
N LEU A 84 -15.31 8.47 1.88
CA LEU A 84 -14.70 8.94 0.63
C LEU A 84 -13.68 10.05 0.86
N ALA A 85 -13.85 10.88 1.88
CA ALA A 85 -12.90 11.93 2.25
C ALA A 85 -11.55 11.39 2.73
N THR A 86 -11.48 10.11 3.11
CA THR A 86 -10.24 9.45 3.55
C THR A 86 -9.58 8.64 2.43
N GLN A 87 -10.14 8.66 1.21
CA GLN A 87 -9.67 7.83 0.10
C GLN A 87 -8.96 8.69 -0.94
N TYR A 88 -7.84 8.20 -1.44
CA TYR A 88 -7.10 8.84 -2.52
C TYR A 88 -7.11 7.95 -3.75
N LEU A 89 -7.58 8.47 -4.89
CA LEU A 89 -7.70 7.72 -6.13
C LEU A 89 -6.37 7.61 -6.87
N LEU A 90 -5.98 6.38 -7.18
CA LEU A 90 -4.88 6.06 -8.09
C LEU A 90 -5.46 5.55 -9.40
N LEU A 91 -5.01 6.13 -10.51
CA LEU A 91 -5.46 5.72 -11.84
C LEU A 91 -4.64 4.54 -12.35
N GLN A 92 -5.33 3.52 -12.84
CA GLN A 92 -4.70 2.31 -13.39
C GLN A 92 -3.70 2.64 -14.51
N THR A 93 -4.01 3.63 -15.34
CA THR A 93 -3.15 4.04 -16.46
C THR A 93 -1.77 4.54 -16.01
N ASN A 94 -1.65 5.03 -14.77
CA ASN A 94 -0.37 5.50 -14.22
C ASN A 94 0.45 4.37 -13.59
N TYR A 95 -0.18 3.24 -13.28
CA TYR A 95 0.45 2.09 -12.61
C TYR A 95 -0.02 0.78 -13.24
N PRO A 96 0.20 0.57 -14.57
CA PRO A 96 -0.40 -0.54 -15.28
C PRO A 96 0.09 -1.92 -14.83
N ASP A 97 1.32 -2.02 -14.32
CA ASP A 97 1.88 -3.28 -13.83
C ASP A 97 1.41 -3.63 -12.42
N PHE A 98 0.88 -2.65 -11.68
CA PHE A 98 0.48 -2.81 -10.29
C PHE A 98 -1.04 -2.85 -10.14
N LEU A 99 -1.76 -2.03 -10.88
CA LEU A 99 -3.21 -1.90 -10.78
C LEU A 99 -3.92 -2.55 -11.95
N LYS A 100 -4.91 -3.41 -11.66
CA LYS A 100 -5.86 -3.92 -12.67
C LYS A 100 -6.95 -2.90 -12.99
N TYR A 101 -7.32 -2.11 -12.00
CA TYR A 101 -8.40 -1.13 -12.05
C TYR A 101 -7.98 0.11 -11.30
N ASP A 102 -8.68 1.23 -11.53
CA ASP A 102 -8.53 2.39 -10.67
C ASP A 102 -8.80 1.96 -9.23
N SER A 103 -7.99 2.42 -8.30
CA SER A 103 -8.04 1.96 -6.91
C SER A 103 -7.88 3.13 -5.96
N TYR A 104 -8.52 3.03 -4.80
CA TYR A 104 -8.32 4.00 -3.74
C TYR A 104 -7.26 3.53 -2.75
N VAL A 105 -6.40 4.46 -2.35
CA VAL A 105 -5.53 4.28 -1.18
C VAL A 105 -6.37 4.66 0.04
N ASP A 106 -6.51 3.73 0.97
CA ASP A 106 -7.27 3.97 2.19
C ASP A 106 -6.41 4.74 3.20
N CYS A 107 -6.57 6.06 3.22
CA CYS A 107 -5.86 6.94 4.13
C CYS A 107 -6.55 7.05 5.51
N GLY A 108 -7.67 6.37 5.69
CA GLY A 108 -8.39 6.33 6.97
C GLY A 108 -7.74 5.43 8.00
N MET A 109 -6.82 4.56 7.58
CA MET A 109 -6.16 3.62 8.45
C MET A 109 -4.76 3.27 7.94
N LEU A 110 -3.79 3.29 8.85
CA LEU A 110 -2.42 2.85 8.57
C LEU A 110 -2.14 1.56 9.34
N PHE A 111 -1.49 0.62 8.68
CA PHE A 111 -1.12 -0.67 9.25
C PHE A 111 0.36 -0.73 9.50
N SER A 112 0.74 -1.37 10.60
CA SER A 112 2.14 -1.71 10.89
C SER A 112 2.43 -3.08 10.31
N ILE A 113 3.39 -3.17 9.41
CA ILE A 113 3.70 -4.41 8.71
C ILE A 113 5.17 -4.76 8.97
N PRO A 114 5.44 -5.96 9.48
CA PRO A 114 6.82 -6.38 9.72
C PRO A 114 7.64 -6.36 8.43
N LEU A 115 8.87 -5.87 8.50
CA LEU A 115 9.80 -5.85 7.39
C LEU A 115 9.94 -7.23 6.73
N LYS A 116 10.05 -8.27 7.55
CA LYS A 116 10.13 -9.66 7.10
C LYS A 116 8.99 -10.04 6.14
N LYS A 117 7.78 -9.63 6.45
CA LYS A 117 6.60 -9.92 5.62
C LYS A 117 6.66 -9.20 4.28
N LEU A 118 7.11 -7.96 4.29
CA LEU A 118 7.27 -7.18 3.06
C LEU A 118 8.36 -7.77 2.16
N LEU A 119 9.45 -8.26 2.74
CA LEU A 119 10.53 -8.91 1.98
C LEU A 119 10.07 -10.19 1.27
N GLU A 120 9.00 -10.82 1.73
CA GLU A 120 8.39 -11.98 1.08
C GLU A 120 7.44 -11.62 -0.07
N GLY A 121 7.15 -10.33 -0.26
CA GLY A 121 6.23 -9.84 -1.26
C GLY A 121 6.86 -9.53 -2.61
N GLU A 122 6.12 -8.76 -3.41
CA GLU A 122 6.55 -8.31 -4.72
C GLU A 122 6.60 -6.78 -4.78
N TYR A 123 7.64 -6.25 -5.41
CA TYR A 123 7.87 -4.82 -5.58
C TYR A 123 7.45 -4.37 -6.98
N PHE A 124 6.70 -3.27 -7.08
CA PHE A 124 6.16 -2.76 -8.34
C PHE A 124 6.60 -1.34 -8.68
N GLY A 125 7.54 -0.80 -7.95
CA GLY A 125 8.01 0.55 -8.18
C GLY A 125 7.53 1.51 -7.10
N LYS A 126 7.45 2.79 -7.44
CA LYS A 126 7.07 3.85 -6.51
C LYS A 126 5.93 4.68 -7.07
N LEU A 127 5.18 5.29 -6.17
CA LEU A 127 4.21 6.33 -6.53
C LEU A 127 4.93 7.53 -7.17
N THR A 128 4.23 8.23 -8.07
CA THR A 128 4.67 9.54 -8.52
C THR A 128 4.68 10.51 -7.35
N GLU A 129 5.50 11.55 -7.43
CA GLU A 129 5.56 12.59 -6.39
C GLU A 129 4.20 13.26 -6.19
N ALA A 130 3.46 13.49 -7.28
CA ALA A 130 2.13 14.11 -7.22
C ALA A 130 1.14 13.25 -6.43
N ASP A 131 1.11 11.94 -6.70
CA ASP A 131 0.22 11.03 -5.97
C ASP A 131 0.63 10.89 -4.51
N LEU A 132 1.92 10.81 -4.24
CA LEU A 132 2.42 10.73 -2.87
C LEU A 132 2.06 11.99 -2.07
N GLN A 133 2.23 13.16 -2.67
CA GLN A 133 1.83 14.42 -2.03
C GLN A 133 0.33 14.45 -1.75
N GLY A 134 -0.49 14.02 -2.71
CA GLY A 134 -1.94 13.95 -2.55
C GLY A 134 -2.36 13.04 -1.39
N ILE A 135 -1.70 11.89 -1.25
CA ILE A 135 -1.95 10.97 -0.15
C ILE A 135 -1.59 11.62 1.19
N PHE A 136 -0.43 12.26 1.30
CA PHE A 136 -0.04 12.94 2.53
C PHE A 136 -0.96 14.11 2.87
N ASP A 137 -1.48 14.82 1.88
CA ASP A 137 -2.46 15.88 2.10
C ASP A 137 -3.75 15.32 2.73
N VAL A 138 -4.22 14.17 2.26
CA VAL A 138 -5.37 13.49 2.86
C VAL A 138 -5.05 13.02 4.28
N LEU A 139 -3.89 12.41 4.49
CA LEU A 139 -3.46 11.92 5.81
C LEU A 139 -3.38 13.04 6.84
N LYS A 140 -2.92 14.21 6.45
CA LYS A 140 -2.83 15.37 7.36
C LYS A 140 -4.19 15.86 7.82
N THR A 141 -5.20 15.79 6.96
CA THR A 141 -6.53 16.35 7.22
C THR A 141 -7.54 15.31 7.73
N THR A 142 -7.26 14.01 7.61
CA THR A 142 -8.20 12.98 8.04
C THR A 142 -8.42 13.01 9.55
N GLU A 143 -9.67 12.86 9.95
CA GLU A 143 -10.06 12.79 11.36
C GLU A 143 -10.01 11.38 11.94
N THR A 144 -9.84 10.37 11.08
CA THR A 144 -9.76 8.97 11.51
C THR A 144 -8.44 8.61 12.18
N LEU A 145 -7.38 9.41 11.94
CA LEU A 145 -6.10 9.29 12.61
C LEU A 145 -5.98 10.36 13.68
N THR A 146 -5.59 9.95 14.90
CA THR A 146 -5.34 10.91 15.99
C THR A 146 -4.09 11.73 15.73
N VAL A 147 -3.95 12.86 16.41
CA VAL A 147 -2.73 13.68 16.35
C VAL A 147 -1.51 12.86 16.79
N LYS A 148 -1.67 12.01 17.80
CA LYS A 148 -0.61 11.11 18.30
C LYS A 148 -0.18 10.13 17.22
N GLU A 149 -1.14 9.51 16.51
CA GLU A 149 -0.85 8.61 15.39
C GLU A 149 -0.14 9.33 14.25
N LYS A 150 -0.60 10.52 13.88
CA LYS A 150 0.02 11.33 12.83
C LYS A 150 1.47 11.67 13.16
N LYS A 151 1.76 12.00 14.40
CA LYS A 151 3.13 12.24 14.87
C LYS A 151 3.98 10.96 14.82
N ARG A 152 3.41 9.85 15.29
CA ARG A 152 4.11 8.55 15.29
C ARG A 152 4.48 8.10 13.88
N PHE A 153 3.61 8.35 12.90
CA PHE A 153 3.84 7.97 11.51
C PHE A 153 4.63 9.02 10.70
N GLY A 154 5.02 10.13 11.33
CA GLY A 154 5.77 11.18 10.66
C GLY A 154 4.97 12.04 9.69
N ILE A 155 3.64 12.09 9.84
CA ILE A 155 2.75 12.85 8.97
C ILE A 155 2.75 14.34 9.34
N ILE A 156 2.90 14.63 10.62
CA ILE A 156 2.96 16.01 11.13
C ILE A 156 4.08 16.20 12.13
#